data_5447cb216668ad3822cf24cebaa1e7c3
#
_entry.id   5447cb216668ad3822cf24cebaa1e7c3
#
_cell.length_a   1.000
_cell.length_b   1.000
_cell.length_c   1.000
_cell.angle_alpha   90.00
_cell.angle_beta   90.00
_cell.angle_gamma   90.00
#
_symmetry.space_group_name_H-M   'P 1'
#
loop_
_entity.id
_entity.type
_entity.pdbx_description
1 polymer ?
#
loop_
_entity_poly.entity_id
_entity_poly.type
_entity_poly.pdbx_seq_one_letter_code
_entity_poly.pdbx_strand_id
1 'polypeptide(L)'
;MKNERKIVLPIYKIVYAVSFAVILSLVRGVTHTYEVGLTIEPPFAILAVVFCADTYVQEIMSRRSEIHRLYPVRKRTVSILERLLIQDIFLLLLAGVCYGLFFLFQTPKTHPVTESEWMQFGVYVGAITVTVFFWSVLANTLSMIFRSMWMGIGGCFLLWLASNSQSGEKLFGAWNVFSYTFREVENAADLRWLCGKALCLFVGILLLLLLPKQVQRI
;
A
#
# COMPACT_ATOMS: atom_id res chain seq x y z
N MET A 1 -10.26 21.12 4.41
CA MET A 1 -10.69 19.83 3.84
C MET A 1 -11.05 19.87 2.35
N LYS A 2 -11.96 20.75 1.81
CA LYS A 2 -12.29 20.73 0.37
C LYS A 2 -11.10 20.99 -0.59
N ASN A 3 -10.18 21.87 -0.24
CA ASN A 3 -9.01 22.20 -1.07
C ASN A 3 -7.90 21.13 -0.98
N GLU A 4 -7.74 20.48 0.16
CA GLU A 4 -6.75 19.41 0.34
C GLU A 4 -7.04 18.20 -0.55
N ARG A 5 -8.31 17.80 -0.70
CA ARG A 5 -8.70 16.67 -1.58
C ARG A 5 -8.28 16.85 -3.04
N LYS A 6 -8.40 18.07 -3.59
CA LYS A 6 -7.99 18.35 -4.97
C LYS A 6 -6.47 18.33 -5.17
N ILE A 7 -5.71 18.61 -4.11
CA ILE A 7 -4.24 18.57 -4.13
C ILE A 7 -3.75 17.13 -4.02
N VAL A 8 -4.40 16.34 -3.17
CA VAL A 8 -4.02 14.96 -2.82
C VAL A 8 -4.41 13.95 -3.90
N LEU A 9 -5.58 14.16 -4.52
CA LEU A 9 -6.15 13.30 -5.56
C LEU A 9 -6.36 14.08 -6.86
N PRO A 10 -5.28 14.49 -7.54
CA PRO A 10 -5.40 15.08 -8.86
C PRO A 10 -5.91 14.03 -9.85
N ILE A 11 -6.65 14.49 -10.87
CA ILE A 11 -7.32 13.61 -11.84
C ILE A 11 -6.37 12.59 -12.47
N TYR A 12 -5.13 13.00 -12.78
CA TYR A 12 -4.15 12.08 -13.39
C TYR A 12 -3.80 10.90 -12.47
N LYS A 13 -3.74 11.11 -11.14
CA LYS A 13 -3.50 10.02 -10.17
C LYS A 13 -4.65 9.01 -10.17
N ILE A 14 -5.88 9.51 -10.21
CA ILE A 14 -7.07 8.66 -10.26
C ILE A 14 -7.08 7.86 -11.55
N VAL A 15 -6.81 8.51 -12.69
CA VAL A 15 -6.82 7.85 -14.00
C VAL A 15 -5.78 6.73 -14.06
N TYR A 16 -4.52 6.98 -13.70
CA TYR A 16 -3.52 5.92 -13.78
C TYR A 16 -3.78 4.79 -12.77
N ALA A 17 -4.29 5.08 -11.57
CA ALA A 17 -4.61 4.07 -10.58
C ALA A 17 -5.77 3.17 -11.02
N VAL A 18 -6.83 3.75 -11.58
CA VAL A 18 -7.97 3.01 -12.13
C VAL A 18 -7.52 2.18 -13.35
N SER A 19 -6.75 2.79 -14.27
CA SER A 19 -6.20 2.06 -15.43
C SER A 19 -5.33 0.88 -15.00
N PHE A 20 -4.50 1.08 -13.97
CA PHE A 20 -3.67 0.01 -13.40
C PHE A 20 -4.53 -1.14 -12.85
N ALA A 21 -5.59 -0.85 -12.08
CA ALA A 21 -6.49 -1.87 -11.53
C ALA A 21 -7.21 -2.66 -12.65
N VAL A 22 -7.67 -1.98 -13.71
CA VAL A 22 -8.31 -2.62 -14.87
C VAL A 22 -7.31 -3.50 -15.62
N ILE A 23 -6.12 -3.00 -15.93
CA ILE A 23 -5.08 -3.77 -16.62
C ILE A 23 -4.68 -5.00 -15.80
N LEU A 24 -4.50 -4.84 -14.49
CA LEU A 24 -4.16 -5.95 -13.59
C LEU A 24 -5.20 -7.05 -13.65
N SER A 25 -6.49 -6.71 -13.57
CA SER A 25 -7.59 -7.67 -13.59
C SER A 25 -7.78 -8.36 -14.95
N LEU A 26 -7.30 -7.76 -16.05
CA LEU A 26 -7.35 -8.35 -17.39
C LEU A 26 -6.14 -9.23 -17.71
N VAL A 27 -4.94 -8.80 -17.28
CA VAL A 27 -3.68 -9.45 -17.69
C VAL A 27 -3.30 -10.60 -16.76
N ARG A 28 -3.60 -10.48 -15.47
CA ARG A 28 -3.20 -11.48 -14.48
C ARG A 28 -4.23 -12.60 -14.43
N GLY A 29 -3.87 -13.79 -14.97
CA GLY A 29 -4.72 -14.98 -14.92
C GLY A 29 -4.90 -15.50 -13.48
N VAL A 30 -6.16 -15.78 -13.09
CA VAL A 30 -6.53 -16.34 -11.80
C VAL A 30 -7.51 -17.49 -12.05
N THR A 31 -7.22 -18.66 -11.48
CA THR A 31 -8.05 -19.86 -11.67
C THR A 31 -9.05 -20.03 -10.52
N HIS A 32 -8.61 -19.75 -9.29
CA HIS A 32 -9.40 -19.96 -8.09
C HIS A 32 -9.65 -18.65 -7.31
N THR A 33 -10.77 -18.62 -6.57
CA THR A 33 -11.20 -17.43 -5.80
C THR A 33 -10.17 -16.98 -4.76
N TYR A 34 -9.46 -17.90 -4.12
CA TYR A 34 -8.43 -17.59 -3.13
C TYR A 34 -7.19 -16.92 -3.72
N GLU A 35 -6.89 -17.15 -5.01
CA GLU A 35 -5.73 -16.57 -5.70
C GLU A 35 -5.92 -15.07 -5.97
N VAL A 36 -7.16 -14.60 -6.04
CA VAL A 36 -7.47 -13.20 -6.35
C VAL A 36 -6.77 -12.24 -5.39
N GLY A 37 -6.95 -12.46 -4.08
CA GLY A 37 -6.32 -11.62 -3.06
C GLY A 37 -4.79 -11.67 -3.09
N LEU A 38 -4.22 -12.89 -3.25
CA LEU A 38 -2.78 -13.11 -3.32
C LEU A 38 -2.15 -12.39 -4.53
N THR A 39 -2.89 -12.35 -5.64
CA THR A 39 -2.45 -11.73 -6.90
C THR A 39 -2.49 -10.22 -6.85
N ILE A 40 -3.45 -9.63 -6.13
CA ILE A 40 -3.64 -8.17 -6.04
C ILE A 40 -2.63 -7.53 -5.09
N GLU A 41 -2.25 -8.19 -4.00
CA GLU A 41 -1.46 -7.58 -2.93
C GLU A 41 -0.12 -6.99 -3.40
N PRO A 42 0.81 -7.73 -4.08
CA PRO A 42 2.11 -7.18 -4.46
C PRO A 42 2.03 -6.02 -5.45
N PRO A 43 1.20 -6.05 -6.51
CA PRO A 43 1.04 -4.91 -7.39
C PRO A 43 0.46 -3.67 -6.70
N PHE A 44 -0.50 -3.83 -5.77
CA PHE A 44 -1.06 -2.71 -5.02
C PHE A 44 -0.05 -2.09 -4.05
N ALA A 45 0.91 -2.85 -3.55
CA ALA A 45 2.04 -2.31 -2.79
C ALA A 45 2.85 -1.31 -3.63
N ILE A 46 3.19 -1.65 -4.89
CA ILE A 46 3.86 -0.72 -5.81
C ILE A 46 2.99 0.49 -6.11
N LEU A 47 1.70 0.26 -6.36
CA LEU A 47 0.77 1.37 -6.60
C LEU A 47 0.73 2.33 -5.41
N ALA A 48 0.69 1.83 -4.17
CA ALA A 48 0.74 2.64 -2.97
C ALA A 48 2.05 3.44 -2.86
N VAL A 49 3.19 2.81 -3.18
CA VAL A 49 4.50 3.49 -3.20
C VAL A 49 4.48 4.67 -4.16
N VAL A 50 4.08 4.46 -5.42
CA VAL A 50 4.08 5.51 -6.44
C VAL A 50 3.07 6.61 -6.10
N PHE A 51 1.91 6.22 -5.55
CA PHE A 51 0.82 7.13 -5.24
C PHE A 51 1.13 8.06 -4.06
N CYS A 52 1.87 7.58 -3.05
CA CYS A 52 2.10 8.29 -1.79
C CYS A 52 3.50 8.93 -1.69
N ALA A 53 4.45 8.56 -2.56
CA ALA A 53 5.82 9.06 -2.50
C ALA A 53 5.95 10.59 -2.66
N ASP A 54 5.03 11.23 -3.37
CA ASP A 54 5.05 12.66 -3.63
C ASP A 54 4.30 13.50 -2.59
N THR A 55 3.63 12.88 -1.62
CA THR A 55 2.68 13.54 -0.70
C THR A 55 3.28 14.75 0.03
N TYR A 56 4.53 14.65 0.47
CA TYR A 56 5.23 15.76 1.14
C TYR A 56 6.25 16.45 0.23
N VAL A 57 6.90 15.72 -0.66
CA VAL A 57 7.97 16.26 -1.52
C VAL A 57 7.46 17.35 -2.45
N GLN A 58 6.21 17.27 -2.89
CA GLN A 58 5.58 18.33 -3.70
C GLN A 58 5.57 19.70 -3.00
N GLU A 59 5.41 19.73 -1.69
CA GLU A 59 5.44 20.98 -0.93
C GLU A 59 6.85 21.57 -0.84
N ILE A 60 7.86 20.70 -0.70
CA ILE A 60 9.27 21.11 -0.68
C ILE A 60 9.66 21.71 -2.05
N MET A 61 9.28 21.05 -3.14
CA MET A 61 9.65 21.46 -4.51
C MET A 61 8.89 22.69 -5.01
N SER A 62 7.67 22.93 -4.52
CA SER A 62 6.79 24.01 -5.02
C SER A 62 7.04 25.39 -4.40
N ARG A 63 8.17 25.61 -3.70
CA ARG A 63 8.48 26.83 -2.92
C ARG A 63 7.43 27.20 -1.86
N ARG A 64 6.38 26.42 -1.70
CA ARG A 64 5.41 26.57 -0.60
C ARG A 64 6.01 26.18 0.76
N SER A 65 7.18 25.57 0.74
CA SER A 65 7.94 25.23 1.96
C SER A 65 8.23 26.46 2.83
N GLU A 66 8.45 27.64 2.25
CA GLU A 66 8.68 28.87 3.01
C GLU A 66 7.43 29.29 3.81
N ILE A 67 6.25 29.19 3.19
CA ILE A 67 4.98 29.46 3.86
C ILE A 67 4.66 28.34 4.87
N HIS A 68 4.99 27.08 4.54
CA HIS A 68 4.76 25.93 5.41
C HIS A 68 5.62 25.97 6.68
N ARG A 69 6.82 26.56 6.61
CA ARG A 69 7.69 26.76 7.78
C ARG A 69 7.09 27.73 8.81
N LEU A 70 6.20 28.62 8.42
CA LEU A 70 5.48 29.52 9.33
C LEU A 70 4.44 28.80 10.18
N TYR A 71 4.00 27.60 9.78
CA TYR A 71 3.04 26.82 10.56
C TYR A 71 3.73 25.97 11.64
N PRO A 72 3.10 25.82 12.82
CA PRO A 72 3.61 24.96 13.87
C PRO A 72 3.72 23.51 13.38
N VAL A 73 4.77 22.80 13.83
CA VAL A 73 5.09 21.41 13.42
C VAL A 73 3.87 20.49 13.52
N ARG A 74 3.06 20.65 14.57
CA ARG A 74 1.85 19.84 14.77
C ARG A 74 0.86 19.98 13.61
N LYS A 75 0.62 21.20 13.09
CA LYS A 75 -0.29 21.42 11.96
C LYS A 75 0.26 20.80 10.66
N ARG A 76 1.58 20.89 10.44
CA ARG A 76 2.24 20.27 9.29
C ARG A 76 2.13 18.75 9.33
N THR A 77 2.39 18.13 10.47
CA THR A 77 2.27 16.69 10.66
C THR A 77 0.84 16.20 10.43
N VAL A 78 -0.15 16.90 11.02
CA VAL A 78 -1.57 16.54 10.83
C VAL A 78 -1.98 16.64 9.36
N SER A 79 -1.54 17.67 8.64
CA SER A 79 -1.83 17.80 7.20
C SER A 79 -1.26 16.64 6.37
N ILE A 80 -0.04 16.18 6.69
CA ILE A 80 0.55 15.03 6.01
C ILE A 80 -0.25 13.75 6.32
N LEU A 81 -0.62 13.54 7.58
CA LEU A 81 -1.41 12.38 7.99
C LEU A 81 -2.79 12.36 7.33
N GLU A 82 -3.49 13.51 7.28
CA GLU A 82 -4.78 13.62 6.57
C GLU A 82 -4.64 13.25 5.08
N ARG A 83 -3.56 13.69 4.44
CA ARG A 83 -3.30 13.38 3.02
C ARG A 83 -3.03 11.90 2.80
N LEU A 84 -2.15 11.29 3.61
CA LEU A 84 -1.89 9.86 3.53
C LEU A 84 -3.18 9.05 3.76
N LEU A 85 -3.98 9.43 4.75
CA LEU A 85 -5.24 8.75 5.05
C LEU A 85 -6.24 8.83 3.88
N ILE A 86 -6.35 9.99 3.22
CA ILE A 86 -7.23 10.15 2.05
C ILE A 86 -6.73 9.25 0.90
N GLN A 87 -5.42 9.18 0.67
CA GLN A 87 -4.81 8.33 -0.36
C GLN A 87 -5.02 6.85 -0.05
N ASP A 88 -4.80 6.43 1.19
CA ASP A 88 -4.98 5.04 1.62
C ASP A 88 -6.45 4.61 1.49
N ILE A 89 -7.41 5.43 1.91
CA ILE A 89 -8.84 5.15 1.73
C ILE A 89 -9.17 4.98 0.24
N PHE A 90 -8.67 5.86 -0.62
CA PHE A 90 -8.88 5.75 -2.06
C PHE A 90 -8.32 4.45 -2.62
N LEU A 91 -7.08 4.09 -2.25
CA LEU A 91 -6.43 2.85 -2.70
C LEU A 91 -7.15 1.60 -2.19
N LEU A 92 -7.66 1.62 -0.96
CA LEU A 92 -8.44 0.51 -0.40
C LEU A 92 -9.77 0.32 -1.12
N LEU A 93 -10.48 1.41 -1.42
CA LEU A 93 -11.70 1.34 -2.22
C LEU A 93 -11.40 0.79 -3.63
N LEU A 94 -10.31 1.24 -4.23
CA LEU A 94 -9.87 0.75 -5.54
C LEU A 94 -9.47 -0.74 -5.48
N ALA A 95 -8.83 -1.20 -4.40
CA ALA A 95 -8.50 -2.60 -4.19
C ALA A 95 -9.76 -3.48 -4.10
N GLY A 96 -10.79 -3.00 -3.40
CA GLY A 96 -12.10 -3.66 -3.36
C GLY A 96 -12.76 -3.74 -4.73
N VAL A 97 -12.73 -2.65 -5.50
CA VAL A 97 -13.23 -2.63 -6.89
C VAL A 97 -12.42 -3.59 -7.76
N CYS A 98 -11.09 -3.59 -7.66
CA CYS A 98 -10.22 -4.50 -8.40
C CYS A 98 -10.53 -5.97 -8.10
N TYR A 99 -10.78 -6.32 -6.84
CA TYR A 99 -11.23 -7.65 -6.44
C TYR A 99 -12.52 -8.05 -7.18
N GLY A 100 -13.52 -7.16 -7.23
CA GLY A 100 -14.75 -7.38 -7.98
C GLY A 100 -14.54 -7.53 -9.50
N LEU A 101 -13.60 -6.76 -10.08
CA LEU A 101 -13.27 -6.83 -11.51
C LEU A 101 -12.69 -8.20 -11.90
N PHE A 102 -11.94 -8.88 -11.03
CA PHE A 102 -11.48 -10.25 -11.29
C PHE A 102 -12.65 -11.22 -11.46
N PHE A 103 -13.72 -11.09 -10.68
CA PHE A 103 -14.92 -11.92 -10.84
C PHE A 103 -15.66 -11.61 -12.13
N LEU A 104 -15.67 -10.35 -12.57
CA LEU A 104 -16.31 -9.95 -13.83
C LEU A 104 -15.57 -10.45 -15.07
N PHE A 105 -14.23 -10.39 -15.06
CA PHE A 105 -13.43 -10.69 -16.26
C PHE A 105 -12.97 -12.14 -16.33
N GLN A 106 -12.72 -12.79 -15.18
CA GLN A 106 -12.07 -14.11 -15.17
C GLN A 106 -12.93 -15.24 -14.59
N THR A 107 -14.05 -14.90 -13.91
CA THR A 107 -14.98 -15.89 -13.32
C THR A 107 -14.25 -17.01 -12.56
N PRO A 108 -13.45 -16.69 -11.53
CA PRO A 108 -12.66 -17.68 -10.79
C PRO A 108 -13.55 -18.73 -10.15
N LYS A 109 -13.09 -19.99 -10.15
CA LYS A 109 -13.84 -21.11 -9.61
C LYS A 109 -13.63 -21.25 -8.12
N THR A 110 -14.68 -21.55 -7.36
CA THR A 110 -14.59 -21.86 -5.94
C THR A 110 -13.94 -23.22 -5.74
N HIS A 111 -12.91 -23.32 -4.89
CA HIS A 111 -12.27 -24.58 -4.58
C HIS A 111 -12.99 -25.25 -3.41
N PRO A 112 -13.30 -26.58 -3.45
CA PRO A 112 -14.14 -27.24 -2.45
C PRO A 112 -13.53 -27.31 -1.04
N VAL A 113 -12.23 -27.13 -0.91
CA VAL A 113 -11.50 -27.19 0.39
C VAL A 113 -11.33 -25.81 1.04
N THR A 114 -11.71 -24.74 0.34
CA THR A 114 -11.48 -23.38 0.83
C THR A 114 -12.66 -22.84 1.63
N GLU A 115 -12.36 -21.88 2.52
CA GLU A 115 -13.33 -21.11 3.28
C GLU A 115 -14.36 -20.41 2.38
N SER A 116 -15.46 -19.93 2.97
CA SER A 116 -16.47 -19.17 2.23
C SER A 116 -15.86 -17.96 1.55
N GLU A 117 -16.35 -17.58 0.37
CA GLU A 117 -15.85 -16.43 -0.42
C GLU A 117 -15.86 -15.13 0.37
N TRP A 118 -16.84 -14.94 1.24
CA TRP A 118 -16.94 -13.78 2.14
C TRP A 118 -15.80 -13.73 3.17
N MET A 119 -15.40 -14.88 3.69
CA MET A 119 -14.28 -14.97 4.62
C MET A 119 -12.96 -14.69 3.93
N GLN A 120 -12.75 -15.24 2.73
CA GLN A 120 -11.59 -14.95 1.89
C GLN A 120 -11.49 -13.46 1.56
N PHE A 121 -12.62 -12.83 1.21
CA PHE A 121 -12.67 -11.38 0.98
C PHE A 121 -12.34 -10.59 2.24
N GLY A 122 -12.87 -10.97 3.40
CA GLY A 122 -12.58 -10.32 4.68
C GLY A 122 -11.09 -10.39 5.04
N VAL A 123 -10.47 -11.57 4.89
CA VAL A 123 -9.03 -11.77 5.11
C VAL A 123 -8.20 -10.94 4.13
N TYR A 124 -8.59 -10.91 2.85
CA TYR A 124 -7.97 -10.06 1.83
C TYR A 124 -8.02 -8.58 2.21
N VAL A 125 -9.21 -8.07 2.60
CA VAL A 125 -9.37 -6.66 2.99
C VAL A 125 -8.47 -6.33 4.19
N GLY A 126 -8.38 -7.22 5.17
CA GLY A 126 -7.46 -7.05 6.31
C GLY A 126 -6.00 -6.99 5.87
N ALA A 127 -5.56 -7.93 5.04
CA ALA A 127 -4.19 -8.01 4.56
C ALA A 127 -3.80 -6.79 3.70
N ILE A 128 -4.65 -6.42 2.73
CA ILE A 128 -4.37 -5.31 1.82
C ILE A 128 -4.35 -3.95 2.55
N THR A 129 -5.19 -3.80 3.59
CA THR A 129 -5.18 -2.59 4.43
C THR A 129 -3.82 -2.38 5.09
N VAL A 130 -3.27 -3.42 5.69
CA VAL A 130 -1.94 -3.35 6.32
C VAL A 130 -0.85 -3.09 5.28
N THR A 131 -0.95 -3.74 4.12
CA THR A 131 0.02 -3.59 3.03
C THR A 131 0.02 -2.17 2.48
N VAL A 132 -1.13 -1.62 2.12
CA VAL A 132 -1.25 -0.24 1.61
C VAL A 132 -0.74 0.74 2.65
N PHE A 133 -1.19 0.63 3.90
CA PHE A 133 -0.72 1.48 5.00
C PHE A 133 0.80 1.45 5.17
N PHE A 134 1.41 0.27 5.22
CA PHE A 134 2.86 0.15 5.38
C PHE A 134 3.64 0.78 4.24
N TRP A 135 3.27 0.47 2.99
CA TRP A 135 3.98 0.95 1.81
C TRP A 135 3.79 2.45 1.56
N SER A 136 2.61 2.99 1.86
CA SER A 136 2.34 4.44 1.76
C SER A 136 3.17 5.23 2.75
N VAL A 137 3.22 4.80 4.01
CA VAL A 137 4.01 5.46 5.08
C VAL A 137 5.50 5.34 4.79
N LEU A 138 5.97 4.16 4.36
CA LEU A 138 7.37 3.92 4.03
C LEU A 138 7.82 4.80 2.84
N ALA A 139 7.02 4.84 1.76
CA ALA A 139 7.33 5.64 0.58
C ALA A 139 7.40 7.14 0.92
N ASN A 140 6.42 7.66 1.66
CA ASN A 140 6.45 9.04 2.11
C ASN A 140 7.67 9.34 3.00
N THR A 141 8.00 8.44 3.94
CA THR A 141 9.13 8.60 4.87
C THR A 141 10.46 8.62 4.13
N LEU A 142 10.71 7.66 3.23
CA LEU A 142 11.93 7.62 2.43
C LEU A 142 12.04 8.85 1.51
N SER A 143 10.95 9.25 0.86
CA SER A 143 10.94 10.45 0.02
C SER A 143 11.26 11.72 0.83
N MET A 144 10.79 11.82 2.08
CA MET A 144 11.12 12.91 2.99
C MET A 144 12.61 12.91 3.37
N ILE A 145 13.15 11.76 3.75
CA ILE A 145 14.57 11.62 4.16
C ILE A 145 15.50 12.01 3.02
N PHE A 146 15.24 11.50 1.82
CA PHE A 146 16.08 11.78 0.65
C PHE A 146 15.73 13.10 -0.06
N ARG A 147 14.66 13.78 0.37
CA ARG A 147 14.13 14.99 -0.30
C ARG A 147 13.90 14.81 -1.79
N SER A 148 13.62 13.59 -2.22
CA SER A 148 13.44 13.19 -3.60
C SER A 148 12.40 12.08 -3.71
N MET A 149 11.37 12.31 -4.49
CA MET A 149 10.34 11.32 -4.79
C MET A 149 10.96 10.05 -5.44
N TRP A 150 11.85 10.26 -6.39
CA TRP A 150 12.47 9.15 -7.14
C TRP A 150 13.34 8.25 -6.27
N MET A 151 14.09 8.84 -5.32
CA MET A 151 14.88 8.07 -4.36
C MET A 151 13.99 7.29 -3.39
N GLY A 152 12.87 7.89 -2.97
CA GLY A 152 11.87 7.20 -2.15
C GLY A 152 11.24 6.01 -2.87
N ILE A 153 10.78 6.21 -4.11
CA ILE A 153 10.23 5.13 -4.95
C ILE A 153 11.28 4.05 -5.19
N GLY A 154 12.50 4.42 -5.56
CA GLY A 154 13.59 3.46 -5.83
C GLY A 154 13.94 2.61 -4.61
N GLY A 155 14.07 3.22 -3.44
CA GLY A 155 14.31 2.50 -2.18
C GLY A 155 13.18 1.53 -1.82
N CYS A 156 11.93 1.96 -1.94
CA CYS A 156 10.77 1.08 -1.76
C CYS A 156 10.74 -0.05 -2.78
N PHE A 157 11.06 0.24 -4.04
CA PHE A 157 11.06 -0.76 -5.11
C PHE A 157 12.11 -1.85 -4.89
N LEU A 158 13.31 -1.48 -4.42
CA LEU A 158 14.34 -2.46 -4.04
C LEU A 158 13.87 -3.37 -2.89
N LEU A 159 13.25 -2.79 -1.87
CA LEU A 159 12.66 -3.57 -0.77
C LEU A 159 11.54 -4.48 -1.27
N TRP A 160 10.69 -3.98 -2.17
CA TRP A 160 9.62 -4.76 -2.79
C TRP A 160 10.16 -5.95 -3.57
N LEU A 161 11.18 -5.75 -4.41
CA LEU A 161 11.83 -6.83 -5.16
C LEU A 161 12.44 -7.87 -4.21
N ALA A 162 13.16 -7.43 -3.17
CA ALA A 162 13.75 -8.32 -2.18
C ALA A 162 12.69 -9.16 -1.47
N SER A 163 11.60 -8.55 -1.03
CA SER A 163 10.53 -9.22 -0.28
C SER A 163 9.64 -10.12 -1.13
N ASN A 164 9.45 -9.78 -2.43
CA ASN A 164 8.61 -10.55 -3.35
C ASN A 164 9.37 -11.62 -4.12
N SER A 165 10.67 -11.79 -3.86
CA SER A 165 11.50 -12.83 -4.46
C SER A 165 11.40 -14.15 -3.70
N GLN A 166 11.64 -15.28 -4.38
CA GLN A 166 11.75 -16.60 -3.72
C GLN A 166 12.85 -16.64 -2.66
N SER A 167 13.94 -15.88 -2.87
CA SER A 167 15.00 -15.75 -1.86
C SER A 167 14.50 -14.97 -0.64
N GLY A 168 13.68 -13.94 -0.83
CA GLY A 168 13.07 -13.18 0.24
C GLY A 168 12.05 -14.01 1.04
N GLU A 169 11.28 -14.86 0.36
CA GLU A 169 10.39 -15.81 1.03
C GLU A 169 11.16 -16.76 1.96
N LYS A 170 12.26 -17.36 1.46
CA LYS A 170 13.10 -18.28 2.26
C LYS A 170 13.82 -17.58 3.41
N LEU A 171 14.28 -16.33 3.21
CA LEU A 171 15.01 -15.57 4.23
C LEU A 171 14.10 -15.05 5.35
N PHE A 172 12.96 -14.49 4.99
CA PHE A 172 12.06 -13.85 5.94
C PHE A 172 10.98 -14.78 6.46
N GLY A 173 10.63 -15.85 5.71
CA GLY A 173 9.61 -16.83 6.10
C GLY A 173 8.31 -16.16 6.54
N ALA A 174 7.83 -16.49 7.74
CA ALA A 174 6.60 -15.94 8.33
C ALA A 174 6.64 -14.40 8.56
N TRP A 175 7.83 -13.79 8.64
CA TRP A 175 8.03 -12.36 8.85
C TRP A 175 8.10 -11.55 7.55
N ASN A 176 7.90 -12.21 6.42
CA ASN A 176 7.90 -11.51 5.12
C ASN A 176 6.78 -10.47 5.07
N VAL A 177 7.06 -9.32 4.46
CA VAL A 177 6.08 -8.25 4.21
C VAL A 177 4.90 -8.77 3.37
N PHE A 178 5.18 -9.69 2.42
CA PHE A 178 4.19 -10.37 1.58
C PHE A 178 3.80 -11.76 2.09
N SER A 179 3.88 -11.99 3.39
CA SER A 179 3.52 -13.28 4.00
C SER A 179 2.10 -13.75 3.66
N TYR A 180 1.17 -12.81 3.41
CA TYR A 180 -0.17 -13.14 2.95
C TYR A 180 -0.16 -13.73 1.53
N THR A 181 0.65 -13.19 0.62
CA THR A 181 0.80 -13.70 -0.76
C THR A 181 1.41 -15.09 -0.81
N PHE A 182 2.31 -15.42 0.14
CA PHE A 182 2.99 -16.72 0.21
C PHE A 182 2.34 -17.73 1.17
N ARG A 183 1.11 -17.46 1.65
CA ARG A 183 0.41 -18.37 2.57
C ARG A 183 0.00 -19.66 1.89
N GLU A 184 0.05 -20.77 2.63
CA GLU A 184 -0.53 -22.05 2.22
C GLU A 184 -2.05 -21.99 2.40
N VAL A 185 -2.80 -21.96 1.31
CA VAL A 185 -4.26 -21.81 1.32
C VAL A 185 -4.97 -23.10 1.75
N GLU A 186 -4.34 -24.27 1.52
CA GLU A 186 -4.90 -25.57 1.88
C GLU A 186 -5.00 -25.77 3.41
N ASN A 187 -4.23 -25.00 4.17
CA ASN A 187 -4.21 -25.07 5.63
C ASN A 187 -4.87 -23.81 6.23
N ALA A 188 -6.19 -23.86 6.39
CA ALA A 188 -6.98 -22.76 6.97
C ALA A 188 -6.52 -22.32 8.37
N ALA A 189 -5.82 -23.21 9.11
CA ALA A 189 -5.26 -22.93 10.43
C ALA A 189 -3.88 -22.22 10.36
N ASP A 190 -3.30 -22.01 9.17
CA ASP A 190 -2.01 -21.32 9.06
C ASP A 190 -2.15 -19.81 9.24
N LEU A 191 -1.96 -19.37 10.48
CA LEU A 191 -1.95 -17.95 10.86
C LEU A 191 -0.55 -17.33 10.80
N ARG A 192 0.47 -18.03 10.26
CA ARG A 192 1.86 -17.52 10.21
C ARG A 192 1.98 -16.22 9.42
N TRP A 193 1.15 -16.03 8.41
CA TRP A 193 1.12 -14.80 7.63
C TRP A 193 0.78 -13.55 8.46
N LEU A 194 0.07 -13.69 9.59
CA LEU A 194 -0.23 -12.59 10.50
C LEU A 194 1.05 -12.00 11.13
N CYS A 195 2.11 -12.79 11.31
CA CYS A 195 3.38 -12.31 11.87
C CYS A 195 4.00 -11.23 10.96
N GLY A 196 4.04 -11.46 9.65
CA GLY A 196 4.53 -10.47 8.69
C GLY A 196 3.65 -9.22 8.65
N LYS A 197 2.32 -9.37 8.72
CA LYS A 197 1.40 -8.22 8.77
C LYS A 197 1.52 -7.44 10.09
N ALA A 198 1.70 -8.13 11.22
CA ALA A 198 1.96 -7.48 12.51
C ALA A 198 3.27 -6.68 12.49
N LEU A 199 4.34 -7.22 11.87
CA LEU A 199 5.60 -6.51 11.66
C LEU A 199 5.38 -5.25 10.81
N CYS A 200 4.65 -5.33 9.70
CA CYS A 200 4.35 -4.19 8.85
C CYS A 200 3.59 -3.10 9.61
N LEU A 201 2.58 -3.47 10.39
CA LEU A 201 1.84 -2.54 11.24
C LEU A 201 2.75 -1.88 12.27
N PHE A 202 3.57 -2.66 12.98
CA PHE A 202 4.49 -2.15 13.99
C PHE A 202 5.47 -1.15 13.39
N VAL A 203 6.14 -1.50 12.30
CA VAL A 203 7.08 -0.61 11.61
C VAL A 203 6.37 0.63 11.05
N GLY A 204 5.20 0.48 10.43
CA GLY A 204 4.41 1.60 9.94
C GLY A 204 4.02 2.60 11.04
N ILE A 205 3.56 2.11 12.19
CA ILE A 205 3.24 2.95 13.35
C ILE A 205 4.50 3.65 13.88
N LEU A 206 5.63 2.94 13.98
CA LEU A 206 6.90 3.51 14.40
C LEU A 206 7.33 4.66 13.49
N LEU A 207 7.23 4.47 12.16
CA LEU A 207 7.54 5.51 11.18
C LEU A 207 6.63 6.73 11.33
N LEU A 208 5.33 6.52 11.58
CA LEU A 208 4.39 7.62 11.85
C LEU A 208 4.73 8.38 13.14
N LEU A 209 5.16 7.69 14.20
CA LEU A 209 5.59 8.33 15.44
C LEU A 209 6.87 9.16 15.27
N LEU A 210 7.72 8.79 14.31
CA LEU A 210 8.93 9.54 13.96
C LEU A 210 8.67 10.73 13.00
N LEU A 211 7.52 10.77 12.35
CA LEU A 211 7.15 11.80 11.38
C LEU A 211 7.29 13.25 11.92
N PRO A 212 6.87 13.60 13.15
CA PRO A 212 7.03 14.96 13.68
C PRO A 212 8.50 15.39 13.78
N LYS A 213 9.40 14.46 14.16
CA LYS A 213 10.84 14.71 14.23
C LYS A 213 11.45 14.94 12.85
N GLN A 214 10.98 14.24 11.85
CA GLN A 214 11.42 14.42 10.46
C GLN A 214 10.95 15.76 9.90
N VAL A 215 9.71 16.15 10.16
CA VAL A 215 9.14 17.45 9.76
C VAL A 215 9.86 18.63 10.40
N GLN A 216 10.44 18.47 11.59
CA GLN A 216 11.25 19.52 12.26
C GLN A 216 12.61 19.74 11.57
N ARG A 217 13.21 18.70 10.99
CA ARG A 217 14.55 18.74 10.38
C ARG A 217 14.56 19.33 8.96
N ILE A 218 13.41 19.54 8.40
CA ILE A 218 13.19 20.05 7.05
C ILE A 218 12.67 21.49 7.10
#